data_6da14a92cfb713095e3feb99e841467e
#
_entry.id   6da14a92cfb713095e3feb99e841467e
#
_cell.length_a   1.000
_cell.length_b   1.000
_cell.length_c   1.000
_cell.angle_alpha   90.00
_cell.angle_beta   90.00
_cell.angle_gamma   90.00
#
_symmetry.space_group_name_H-M   'P 1'
#
loop_
_entity.id
_entity.type
_entity.pdbx_description
1 polymer ?
#
loop_
_entity_poly.entity_id
_entity_poly.type
_entity_poly.pdbx_seq_one_letter_code
_entity_poly.pdbx_strand_id
1 'polypeptide(L)'
;MGSGAVFFSNCPLHCVYCQNEPIANGSCGVDVSVRRLACIFLELQDQGALNVNLITPTHYVPQIIEAAKLAREAELTIPFVYNTSGYETPETIALLKGLVDTYLVDFRYIDAQTARSYSKAPTYPEFAMASLDAMVEQGAHVIVRVLLLPTHLEETKRIVRYVHETYAVQETLGQLKLSLMSQYTPMGTFPLHPELEQRVDPEAFEELLDYADDIGCDDYFWQEGGAAEESFIPDFASHEGVVGPELASDAE
;
A
#
# COMPACT_ATOMS: atom_id res chain seq x y z
N MET A 1 5.76 15.51 -13.18
CA MET A 1 5.29 15.55 -11.78
C MET A 1 4.69 14.20 -11.46
N GLY A 2 5.03 13.62 -10.33
CA GLY A 2 4.57 12.32 -9.89
C GLY A 2 4.50 12.23 -8.37
N SER A 3 4.31 11.03 -7.84
CA SER A 3 4.31 10.73 -6.41
C SER A 3 5.75 10.59 -5.89
N GLY A 4 6.07 11.20 -4.76
CA GLY A 4 7.36 11.07 -4.09
C GLY A 4 7.39 9.83 -3.19
N ALA A 5 7.95 8.73 -3.67
CA ALA A 5 7.93 7.44 -2.97
C ALA A 5 9.04 7.32 -1.91
N VAL A 6 8.66 6.96 -0.70
CA VAL A 6 9.58 6.59 0.40
C VAL A 6 9.29 5.14 0.80
N PHE A 7 10.21 4.25 0.49
CA PHE A 7 10.09 2.83 0.83
C PHE A 7 10.71 2.54 2.20
N PHE A 8 9.93 1.91 3.07
CA PHE A 8 10.39 1.46 4.38
C PHE A 8 10.75 -0.02 4.36
N SER A 9 11.89 -0.38 4.93
CA SER A 9 12.34 -1.77 5.01
C SER A 9 11.62 -2.57 6.11
N ASN A 10 11.74 -3.89 6.07
CA ASN A 10 11.17 -4.82 7.05
C ASN A 10 9.63 -4.84 7.07
N CYS A 11 9.01 -5.23 5.96
CA CYS A 11 7.54 -5.40 5.89
C CYS A 11 7.06 -6.43 6.92
N PRO A 12 5.97 -6.17 7.67
CA PRO A 12 5.39 -7.14 8.61
C PRO A 12 4.74 -8.35 7.91
N LEU A 13 4.40 -8.23 6.63
CA LEU A 13 3.95 -9.34 5.79
C LEU A 13 5.14 -9.94 5.03
N HIS A 14 5.24 -11.26 5.03
CA HIS A 14 6.26 -12.00 4.29
C HIS A 14 5.62 -12.70 3.07
N CYS A 15 5.02 -11.89 2.17
CA CYS A 15 4.37 -12.44 0.97
C CYS A 15 5.39 -13.16 0.09
N VAL A 16 5.12 -14.42 -0.25
CA VAL A 16 6.02 -15.23 -1.08
C VAL A 16 6.23 -14.65 -2.48
N TYR A 17 5.28 -13.84 -2.96
CA TYR A 17 5.29 -13.20 -4.28
C TYR A 17 5.64 -11.70 -4.24
N CYS A 18 6.32 -11.24 -3.20
CA CYS A 18 6.60 -9.82 -3.02
C CYS A 18 7.53 -9.29 -4.12
N GLN A 19 7.08 -8.29 -4.90
CA GLN A 19 7.92 -7.61 -5.89
C GLN A 19 9.08 -6.84 -5.26
N ASN A 20 8.86 -6.32 -4.04
CA ASN A 20 9.82 -5.54 -3.29
C ASN A 20 10.55 -6.38 -2.23
N GLU A 21 10.77 -7.67 -2.52
CA GLU A 21 11.34 -8.64 -1.58
C GLU A 21 12.64 -8.14 -0.92
N PRO A 22 13.63 -7.55 -1.62
CA PRO A 22 14.88 -7.11 -0.99
C PRO A 22 14.69 -6.06 0.09
N ILE A 23 13.76 -5.07 -0.10
CA ILE A 23 13.46 -4.09 0.94
C ILE A 23 12.49 -4.66 1.98
N ALA A 24 11.56 -5.53 1.58
CA ALA A 24 10.56 -6.11 2.46
C ALA A 24 11.16 -7.06 3.51
N ASN A 25 12.22 -7.80 3.16
CA ASN A 25 12.92 -8.70 4.09
C ASN A 25 14.05 -8.03 4.89
N GLY A 26 14.30 -6.72 4.67
CA GLY A 26 15.33 -5.95 5.37
C GLY A 26 16.75 -6.20 4.88
N SER A 27 16.95 -6.81 3.71
CA SER A 27 18.29 -7.00 3.12
C SER A 27 18.84 -5.72 2.49
N CYS A 28 17.97 -4.73 2.25
CA CYS A 28 18.31 -3.41 1.72
C CYS A 28 17.76 -2.32 2.63
N GLY A 29 18.29 -1.10 2.46
CA GLY A 29 17.89 0.08 3.19
C GLY A 29 19.03 0.68 4.02
N VAL A 30 18.82 1.90 4.50
CA VAL A 30 19.78 2.65 5.31
C VAL A 30 19.04 3.21 6.52
N ASP A 31 19.66 3.10 7.69
CA ASP A 31 19.16 3.74 8.89
C ASP A 31 19.28 5.27 8.76
N VAL A 32 18.15 5.95 8.96
CA VAL A 32 18.10 7.40 8.95
C VAL A 32 17.51 7.93 10.25
N SER A 33 17.96 9.12 10.68
CA SER A 33 17.34 9.81 11.80
C SER A 33 15.94 10.35 11.40
N VAL A 34 15.12 10.65 12.40
CA VAL A 34 13.83 11.33 12.20
C VAL A 34 14.01 12.66 11.47
N ARG A 35 15.10 13.40 11.79
CA ARG A 35 15.44 14.68 11.16
C ARG A 35 15.84 14.50 9.69
N ARG A 36 16.57 13.42 9.36
CA ARG A 36 16.88 13.09 7.96
C ARG A 36 15.60 12.71 7.20
N LEU A 37 14.71 11.93 7.81
CA LEU A 37 13.44 11.57 7.20
C LEU A 37 12.58 12.81 6.89
N ALA A 38 12.56 13.80 7.77
CA ALA A 38 11.90 15.07 7.53
C ALA A 38 12.52 15.84 6.34
N CYS A 39 13.86 15.84 6.21
CA CYS A 39 14.53 16.40 5.03
C CYS A 39 14.13 15.69 3.74
N ILE A 40 14.04 14.36 3.75
CA ILE A 40 13.61 13.58 2.58
C ILE A 40 12.22 14.04 2.11
N PHE A 41 11.29 14.28 3.03
CA PHE A 41 9.96 14.78 2.67
C PHE A 41 10.02 16.15 1.99
N LEU A 42 10.86 17.07 2.49
CA LEU A 42 11.07 18.40 1.91
C LEU A 42 11.76 18.30 0.54
N GLU A 43 12.79 17.47 0.41
CA GLU A 43 13.49 17.24 -0.86
C GLU A 43 12.55 16.72 -1.95
N LEU A 44 11.60 15.84 -1.60
CA LEU A 44 10.57 15.38 -2.54
C LEU A 44 9.66 16.53 -2.99
N GLN A 45 9.27 17.40 -2.07
CA GLN A 45 8.51 18.61 -2.41
C GLN A 45 9.30 19.52 -3.35
N ASP A 46 10.57 19.78 -3.05
CA ASP A 46 11.45 20.63 -3.86
C ASP A 46 11.67 20.06 -5.27
N GLN A 47 11.65 18.74 -5.42
CA GLN A 47 11.69 18.04 -6.70
C GLN A 47 10.35 18.10 -7.46
N GLY A 48 9.30 18.69 -6.86
CA GLY A 48 7.98 18.85 -7.47
C GLY A 48 7.09 17.62 -7.36
N ALA A 49 7.30 16.77 -6.34
CA ALA A 49 6.37 15.69 -6.04
C ALA A 49 5.01 16.23 -5.64
N LEU A 50 3.93 15.53 -6.05
CA LEU A 50 2.55 15.90 -5.74
C LEU A 50 2.12 15.48 -4.32
N ASN A 51 2.82 14.51 -3.75
CA ASN A 51 2.60 13.98 -2.40
C ASN A 51 3.86 13.27 -1.91
N VAL A 52 3.90 12.99 -0.61
CA VAL A 52 4.83 12.02 -0.01
C VAL A 52 4.10 10.69 0.12
N ASN A 53 4.51 9.68 -0.65
CA ASN A 53 3.94 8.34 -0.64
C ASN A 53 4.78 7.41 0.25
N LEU A 54 4.26 7.11 1.43
CA LEU A 54 4.91 6.26 2.44
C LEU A 54 4.58 4.78 2.15
N ILE A 55 5.54 4.02 1.66
CA ILE A 55 5.33 2.64 1.21
C ILE A 55 5.80 1.66 2.29
N THR A 56 4.88 0.84 2.78
CA THR A 56 5.08 -0.14 3.86
C THR A 56 5.52 0.51 5.19
N PRO A 57 4.85 1.56 5.65
CA PRO A 57 5.30 2.39 6.78
C PRO A 57 4.90 1.84 8.16
N THR A 58 4.12 0.77 8.23
CA THR A 58 3.40 0.21 9.39
C THR A 58 4.17 0.30 10.71
N HIS A 59 5.39 -0.22 10.75
CA HIS A 59 6.18 -0.35 11.97
C HIS A 59 7.05 0.87 12.28
N TYR A 60 6.99 1.92 11.43
CA TYR A 60 7.70 3.20 11.64
C TYR A 60 6.75 4.37 11.92
N VAL A 61 5.47 4.12 12.19
CA VAL A 61 4.45 5.16 12.39
C VAL A 61 4.86 6.22 13.42
N PRO A 62 5.41 5.89 14.60
CA PRO A 62 5.84 6.91 15.55
C PRO A 62 6.92 7.85 14.99
N GLN A 63 7.92 7.30 14.31
CA GLN A 63 9.02 8.08 13.70
C GLN A 63 8.51 8.93 12.52
N ILE A 64 7.58 8.40 11.73
CA ILE A 64 6.96 9.12 10.63
C ILE A 64 6.15 10.32 11.13
N ILE A 65 5.39 10.17 12.21
CA ILE A 65 4.61 11.26 12.82
C ILE A 65 5.55 12.39 13.28
N GLU A 66 6.65 12.04 13.93
CA GLU A 66 7.64 13.01 14.38
C GLU A 66 8.34 13.71 13.20
N ALA A 67 8.77 12.95 12.18
CA ALA A 67 9.39 13.50 10.98
C ALA A 67 8.42 14.42 10.21
N ALA A 68 7.15 14.03 10.12
CA ALA A 68 6.14 14.84 9.44
C ALA A 68 5.88 16.16 10.18
N LYS A 69 5.88 16.18 11.52
CA LYS A 69 5.79 17.41 12.30
C LYS A 69 6.95 18.35 12.00
N LEU A 70 8.19 17.85 12.08
CA LEU A 70 9.38 18.63 11.75
C LEU A 70 9.34 19.15 10.30
N ALA A 71 8.90 18.35 9.35
CA ALA A 71 8.79 18.77 7.96
C ALA A 71 7.69 19.85 7.77
N ARG A 72 6.55 19.75 8.47
CA ARG A 72 5.47 20.76 8.43
C ARG A 72 5.94 22.07 9.04
N GLU A 73 6.71 22.05 10.13
CA GLU A 73 7.34 23.23 10.74
C GLU A 73 8.34 23.89 9.78
N ALA A 74 8.97 23.09 8.89
CA ALA A 74 9.88 23.53 7.83
C ALA A 74 9.19 23.72 6.47
N GLU A 75 7.88 24.07 6.47
CA GLU A 75 7.08 24.46 5.31
C GLU A 75 6.75 23.33 4.30
N LEU A 76 6.72 22.06 4.72
CA LEU A 76 6.15 21.01 3.90
C LEU A 76 4.64 21.23 3.71
N THR A 77 4.18 21.34 2.46
CA THR A 77 2.77 21.61 2.11
C THR A 77 2.09 20.46 1.39
N ILE A 78 2.86 19.58 0.70
CA ILE A 78 2.28 18.47 -0.05
C ILE A 78 1.65 17.41 0.87
N PRO A 79 0.56 16.73 0.42
CA PRO A 79 -0.15 15.74 1.22
C PRO A 79 0.64 14.45 1.44
N PHE A 80 0.25 13.68 2.46
CA PHE A 80 0.76 12.35 2.72
C PHE A 80 -0.18 11.27 2.19
N VAL A 81 0.38 10.31 1.47
CA VAL A 81 -0.27 9.05 1.07
C VAL A 81 0.33 7.92 1.91
N TYR A 82 -0.52 7.16 2.60
CA TYR A 82 -0.12 6.01 3.39
C TYR A 82 -0.40 4.72 2.61
N ASN A 83 0.66 4.13 2.04
CA ASN A 83 0.56 2.96 1.16
C ASN A 83 0.89 1.70 1.97
N THR A 84 -0.15 0.98 2.33
CA THR A 84 -0.09 -0.13 3.28
C THR A 84 -0.65 -1.42 2.69
N SER A 85 -0.19 -2.53 3.24
CA SER A 85 -0.78 -3.86 2.99
C SER A 85 -2.13 -4.09 3.67
N GLY A 86 -2.65 -3.13 4.44
CA GLY A 86 -3.86 -3.29 5.27
C GLY A 86 -3.64 -4.10 6.55
N TYR A 87 -2.46 -4.66 6.79
CA TYR A 87 -2.17 -5.44 8.00
C TYR A 87 -1.76 -4.51 9.15
N GLU A 88 -2.74 -3.73 9.60
CA GLU A 88 -2.62 -2.67 10.62
C GLU A 88 -3.57 -2.92 11.77
N THR A 89 -3.28 -2.34 12.94
CA THR A 89 -4.27 -2.27 14.00
C THR A 89 -5.07 -0.97 13.94
N PRO A 90 -6.35 -0.95 14.36
CA PRO A 90 -7.13 0.29 14.45
C PRO A 90 -6.44 1.39 15.28
N GLU A 91 -5.70 1.00 16.32
CA GLU A 91 -4.94 1.94 17.17
C GLU A 91 -3.82 2.62 16.36
N THR A 92 -3.11 1.87 15.51
CA THR A 92 -2.08 2.43 14.62
C THR A 92 -2.71 3.43 13.65
N ILE A 93 -3.85 3.08 13.05
CA ILE A 93 -4.57 3.98 12.15
C ILE A 93 -5.05 5.24 12.88
N ALA A 94 -5.52 5.10 14.13
CA ALA A 94 -5.94 6.24 14.93
C ALA A 94 -4.83 7.28 15.17
N LEU A 95 -3.57 6.85 15.27
CA LEU A 95 -2.41 7.75 15.41
C LEU A 95 -2.16 8.62 14.18
N LEU A 96 -2.60 8.18 13.00
CA LEU A 96 -2.39 8.85 11.71
C LEU A 96 -3.48 9.89 11.40
N LYS A 97 -4.50 10.02 12.24
CA LYS A 97 -5.61 10.95 12.04
C LYS A 97 -5.12 12.40 11.92
N GLY A 98 -5.50 13.04 10.80
CA GLY A 98 -5.11 14.42 10.50
C GLY A 98 -3.69 14.59 9.96
N LEU A 99 -2.93 13.50 9.85
CA LEU A 99 -1.64 13.48 9.17
C LEU A 99 -1.75 12.93 7.75
N VAL A 100 -2.47 11.82 7.59
CA VAL A 100 -2.64 11.14 6.31
C VAL A 100 -3.86 11.69 5.58
N ASP A 101 -3.67 12.09 4.33
CA ASP A 101 -4.73 12.61 3.47
C ASP A 101 -5.40 11.49 2.66
N THR A 102 -4.62 10.49 2.26
CA THR A 102 -5.09 9.36 1.45
C THR A 102 -4.45 8.05 1.92
N TYR A 103 -5.28 7.07 2.19
CA TYR A 103 -4.85 5.68 2.38
C TYR A 103 -4.90 4.94 1.06
N LEU A 104 -3.81 4.28 0.71
CA LEU A 104 -3.70 3.38 -0.44
C LEU A 104 -3.50 1.96 0.13
N VAL A 105 -4.57 1.19 0.17
CA VAL A 105 -4.65 -0.06 0.95
C VAL A 105 -4.70 -1.26 0.02
N ASP A 106 -3.76 -2.18 0.15
CA ASP A 106 -3.86 -3.48 -0.52
C ASP A 106 -4.75 -4.40 0.32
N PHE A 107 -5.91 -4.79 -0.20
CA PHE A 107 -6.72 -5.84 0.40
C PHE A 107 -6.38 -7.16 -0.29
N ARG A 108 -5.46 -7.94 0.32
CA ARG A 108 -4.79 -9.07 -0.34
C ARG A 108 -5.56 -10.38 -0.25
N TYR A 109 -6.16 -10.67 0.90
CA TYR A 109 -6.82 -11.95 1.20
C TYR A 109 -8.07 -11.73 2.05
N ILE A 110 -9.12 -12.49 1.77
CA ILE A 110 -10.29 -12.61 2.64
C ILE A 110 -10.36 -13.99 3.28
N ASP A 111 -9.53 -14.92 2.83
CA ASP A 111 -9.40 -16.27 3.36
C ASP A 111 -8.16 -16.40 4.24
N ALA A 112 -8.35 -16.82 5.50
CA ALA A 112 -7.26 -17.00 6.46
C ALA A 112 -6.25 -18.09 6.03
N GLN A 113 -6.69 -19.08 5.25
CA GLN A 113 -5.81 -20.13 4.77
C GLN A 113 -4.90 -19.62 3.64
N THR A 114 -5.44 -18.84 2.70
CA THR A 114 -4.64 -18.16 1.66
C THR A 114 -3.63 -17.20 2.30
N ALA A 115 -4.08 -16.39 3.24
CA ALA A 115 -3.22 -15.47 3.99
C ALA A 115 -2.09 -16.18 4.74
N ARG A 116 -2.39 -17.33 5.36
CA ARG A 116 -1.38 -18.18 6.01
C ARG A 116 -0.38 -18.72 5.01
N SER A 117 -0.86 -19.23 3.88
CA SER A 117 -0.06 -19.90 2.87
C SER A 117 0.89 -18.92 2.17
N TYR A 118 0.38 -17.77 1.78
CA TYR A 118 1.13 -16.81 0.95
C TYR A 118 1.87 -15.74 1.74
N SER A 119 1.43 -15.42 2.96
CA SER A 119 2.02 -14.33 3.76
C SER A 119 2.32 -14.70 5.21
N LYS A 120 2.13 -15.97 5.61
CA LYS A 120 2.30 -16.45 7.00
C LYS A 120 1.45 -15.69 8.04
N ALA A 121 0.40 -15.03 7.60
CA ALA A 121 -0.44 -14.14 8.40
C ALA A 121 -1.92 -14.60 8.43
N PRO A 122 -2.27 -15.66 9.14
CA PRO A 122 -3.63 -16.21 9.14
C PRO A 122 -4.69 -15.25 9.70
N THR A 123 -4.28 -14.26 10.47
CA THR A 123 -5.15 -13.21 11.02
C THR A 123 -5.29 -12.00 10.10
N TYR A 124 -4.66 -12.03 8.91
CA TYR A 124 -4.68 -10.91 7.98
C TYR A 124 -6.10 -10.39 7.67
N PRO A 125 -7.10 -11.24 7.33
CA PRO A 125 -8.43 -10.74 7.00
C PRO A 125 -9.07 -9.91 8.12
N GLU A 126 -8.92 -10.34 9.37
CA GLU A 126 -9.46 -9.64 10.54
C GLU A 126 -8.86 -8.25 10.70
N PHE A 127 -7.52 -8.15 10.58
CA PHE A 127 -6.82 -6.87 10.69
C PHE A 127 -7.09 -5.97 9.48
N ALA A 128 -7.14 -6.52 8.27
CA ALA A 128 -7.41 -5.75 7.06
C ALA A 128 -8.82 -5.12 7.10
N MET A 129 -9.82 -5.86 7.54
CA MET A 129 -11.18 -5.35 7.73
C MET A 129 -11.23 -4.26 8.81
N ALA A 130 -10.68 -4.53 10.00
CA ALA A 130 -10.69 -3.59 11.11
C ALA A 130 -9.91 -2.29 10.82
N SER A 131 -8.77 -2.40 10.12
CA SER A 131 -8.00 -1.23 9.73
C SER A 131 -8.72 -0.39 8.68
N LEU A 132 -9.39 -1.04 7.72
CA LEU A 132 -10.17 -0.35 6.69
C LEU A 132 -11.36 0.40 7.31
N ASP A 133 -12.08 -0.21 8.25
CA ASP A 133 -13.13 0.46 9.03
C ASP A 133 -12.58 1.73 9.71
N ALA A 134 -11.44 1.62 10.39
CA ALA A 134 -10.82 2.74 11.08
C ALA A 134 -10.37 3.87 10.13
N MET A 135 -9.91 3.55 8.92
CA MET A 135 -9.53 4.54 7.90
C MET A 135 -10.75 5.28 7.37
N VAL A 136 -11.84 4.56 7.09
CA VAL A 136 -13.10 5.15 6.61
C VAL A 136 -13.74 6.03 7.69
N GLU A 137 -13.77 5.58 8.95
CA GLU A 137 -14.29 6.34 10.08
C GLU A 137 -13.54 7.67 10.34
N GLN A 138 -12.28 7.76 9.92
CA GLN A 138 -11.51 9.02 10.00
C GLN A 138 -11.97 10.07 8.99
N GLY A 139 -12.72 9.69 7.96
CA GLY A 139 -13.12 10.56 6.87
C GLY A 139 -12.00 10.87 5.86
N ALA A 140 -10.95 10.07 5.84
CA ALA A 140 -9.86 10.18 4.86
C ALA A 140 -10.26 9.61 3.50
N HIS A 141 -9.55 10.00 2.44
CA HIS A 141 -9.68 9.31 1.15
C HIS A 141 -9.06 7.92 1.22
N VAL A 142 -9.79 6.90 0.78
CA VAL A 142 -9.32 5.51 0.79
C VAL A 142 -9.40 4.93 -0.61
N ILE A 143 -8.28 4.40 -1.10
CA ILE A 143 -8.24 3.62 -2.34
C ILE A 143 -7.88 2.18 -1.96
N VAL A 144 -8.84 1.27 -2.09
CA VAL A 144 -8.63 -0.15 -1.82
C VAL A 144 -8.18 -0.83 -3.10
N ARG A 145 -6.92 -1.27 -3.13
CA ARG A 145 -6.36 -2.01 -4.25
C ARG A 145 -6.59 -3.50 -4.05
N VAL A 146 -7.11 -4.14 -5.08
CA VAL A 146 -7.34 -5.58 -5.11
C VAL A 146 -6.58 -6.17 -6.29
N LEU A 147 -5.50 -6.89 -5.99
CA LEU A 147 -4.69 -7.57 -7.00
C LEU A 147 -5.26 -8.97 -7.25
N LEU A 148 -5.69 -9.22 -8.48
CA LEU A 148 -6.01 -10.57 -8.90
C LEU A 148 -4.72 -11.39 -8.99
N LEU A 149 -4.66 -12.48 -8.21
CA LEU A 149 -3.59 -13.48 -8.32
C LEU A 149 -4.03 -14.62 -9.23
N PRO A 150 -3.09 -15.31 -9.90
CA PRO A 150 -3.42 -16.48 -10.71
C PRO A 150 -4.23 -17.50 -9.90
N THR A 151 -5.30 -18.02 -10.48
CA THR A 151 -6.24 -19.00 -9.89
C THR A 151 -7.09 -18.54 -8.70
N HIS A 152 -7.02 -17.24 -8.32
CA HIS A 152 -7.71 -16.71 -7.13
C HIS A 152 -8.92 -15.82 -7.45
N LEU A 153 -9.52 -15.99 -8.63
CA LEU A 153 -10.66 -15.20 -9.08
C LEU A 153 -11.81 -15.19 -8.06
N GLU A 154 -12.21 -16.36 -7.55
CA GLU A 154 -13.35 -16.46 -6.63
C GLU A 154 -13.05 -15.81 -5.25
N GLU A 155 -11.83 -15.84 -4.78
CA GLU A 155 -11.44 -15.11 -3.58
C GLU A 155 -11.47 -13.60 -3.84
N THR A 156 -10.97 -13.17 -4.99
CA THR A 156 -10.95 -11.76 -5.41
C THR A 156 -12.37 -11.21 -5.54
N LYS A 157 -13.30 -11.96 -6.14
CA LYS A 157 -14.73 -11.60 -6.19
C LYS A 157 -15.34 -11.42 -4.78
N ARG A 158 -14.97 -12.27 -3.83
CA ARG A 158 -15.43 -12.12 -2.43
C ARG A 158 -14.90 -10.85 -1.78
N ILE A 159 -13.65 -10.44 -2.08
CA ILE A 159 -13.09 -9.19 -1.59
C ILE A 159 -13.84 -8.00 -2.18
N VAL A 160 -14.04 -7.98 -3.51
CA VAL A 160 -14.78 -6.91 -4.20
C VAL A 160 -16.19 -6.78 -3.62
N ARG A 161 -16.91 -7.88 -3.48
CA ARG A 161 -18.24 -7.90 -2.87
C ARG A 161 -18.22 -7.35 -1.45
N TYR A 162 -17.30 -7.81 -0.60
CA TYR A 162 -17.19 -7.36 0.78
C TYR A 162 -17.01 -5.84 0.86
N VAL A 163 -16.06 -5.29 0.09
CA VAL A 163 -15.78 -3.85 0.09
C VAL A 163 -16.99 -3.07 -0.43
N HIS A 164 -17.61 -3.54 -1.54
CA HIS A 164 -18.78 -2.90 -2.10
C HIS A 164 -19.97 -2.92 -1.13
N GLU A 165 -20.38 -4.09 -0.62
CA GLU A 165 -21.54 -4.22 0.27
C GLU A 165 -21.34 -3.51 1.61
N THR A 166 -20.09 -3.43 2.11
CA THR A 166 -19.81 -2.80 3.40
C THR A 166 -19.77 -1.28 3.30
N TYR A 167 -19.18 -0.73 2.23
CA TYR A 167 -18.87 0.70 2.17
C TYR A 167 -19.65 1.47 1.11
N ALA A 168 -20.14 0.82 0.03
CA ALA A 168 -20.88 1.50 -1.04
C ALA A 168 -22.29 1.97 -0.62
N VAL A 169 -22.89 1.32 0.35
CA VAL A 169 -24.25 1.62 0.85
C VAL A 169 -24.27 2.77 1.85
N GLN A 170 -23.13 3.15 2.39
CA GLN A 170 -23.03 4.30 3.31
C GLN A 170 -22.81 5.58 2.51
N GLU A 171 -23.37 6.72 2.94
CA GLU A 171 -23.17 8.04 2.31
C GLU A 171 -21.67 8.50 2.26
N THR A 172 -20.76 7.65 2.68
CA THR A 172 -19.30 7.78 2.63
C THR A 172 -18.71 7.51 1.25
N LEU A 173 -19.52 7.22 0.25
CA LEU A 173 -19.14 6.82 -1.12
C LEU A 173 -18.21 7.78 -1.87
N GLY A 174 -18.09 9.04 -1.48
CA GLY A 174 -17.12 9.97 -2.06
C GLY A 174 -15.68 9.77 -1.60
N GLN A 175 -15.45 8.92 -0.59
CA GLN A 175 -14.16 8.80 0.10
C GLN A 175 -13.45 7.47 -0.16
N LEU A 176 -14.18 6.39 -0.51
CA LEU A 176 -13.59 5.08 -0.79
C LEU A 176 -13.79 4.70 -2.25
N LYS A 177 -12.70 4.29 -2.90
CA LYS A 177 -12.71 3.72 -4.27
C LYS A 177 -11.97 2.40 -4.31
N LEU A 178 -12.49 1.48 -5.11
CA LEU A 178 -11.79 0.25 -5.48
C LEU A 178 -10.79 0.53 -6.61
N SER A 179 -9.72 -0.24 -6.64
CA SER A 179 -8.77 -0.31 -7.75
C SER A 179 -8.48 -1.79 -8.05
N LEU A 180 -9.04 -2.29 -9.14
CA LEU A 180 -8.88 -3.67 -9.58
C LEU A 180 -7.64 -3.80 -10.45
N MET A 181 -6.74 -4.72 -10.12
CA MET A 181 -5.44 -4.83 -10.76
C MET A 181 -5.18 -6.26 -11.23
N SER A 182 -4.71 -6.39 -12.48
CA SER A 182 -4.21 -7.65 -13.06
C SER A 182 -2.69 -7.69 -13.16
N GLN A 183 -2.00 -6.71 -12.59
CA GLN A 183 -0.56 -6.46 -12.78
C GLN A 183 0.31 -7.36 -11.88
N TYR A 184 0.04 -8.63 -11.91
CA TYR A 184 0.88 -9.62 -11.25
C TYR A 184 2.01 -10.08 -12.19
N THR A 185 3.25 -9.95 -11.72
CA THR A 185 4.43 -10.48 -12.42
C THR A 185 5.14 -11.49 -11.50
N PRO A 186 5.30 -12.75 -11.94
CA PRO A 186 6.09 -13.73 -11.19
C PRO A 186 7.55 -13.28 -11.09
N MET A 187 8.06 -13.13 -9.86
CA MET A 187 9.43 -12.65 -9.60
C MET A 187 10.40 -13.77 -9.21
N GLY A 188 10.02 -15.03 -9.42
CA GLY A 188 10.86 -16.15 -9.08
C GLY A 188 10.17 -17.49 -9.28
N THR A 189 10.71 -18.53 -8.64
CA THR A 189 10.11 -19.86 -8.60
C THR A 189 9.44 -20.08 -7.25
N PHE A 190 8.27 -20.70 -7.28
CA PHE A 190 7.45 -20.92 -6.08
C PHE A 190 7.12 -22.41 -5.92
N PRO A 191 8.09 -23.25 -5.46
CA PRO A 191 7.92 -24.71 -5.43
C PRO A 191 6.71 -25.21 -4.63
N LEU A 192 6.27 -24.43 -3.65
CA LEU A 192 5.07 -24.73 -2.84
C LEU A 192 3.79 -24.10 -3.43
N HIS A 193 3.92 -23.21 -4.40
CA HIS A 193 2.85 -22.40 -4.99
C HIS A 193 3.07 -22.27 -6.51
N PRO A 194 3.08 -23.36 -7.28
CA PRO A 194 3.37 -23.32 -8.71
C PRO A 194 2.36 -22.47 -9.52
N GLU A 195 1.17 -22.26 -8.98
CA GLU A 195 0.17 -21.35 -9.55
C GLU A 195 0.68 -19.91 -9.64
N LEU A 196 1.56 -19.48 -8.74
CA LEU A 196 2.16 -18.15 -8.74
C LEU A 196 3.28 -17.96 -9.77
N GLU A 197 3.70 -19.02 -10.48
CA GLU A 197 4.67 -18.92 -11.57
C GLU A 197 4.04 -18.48 -12.89
N GLN A 198 2.72 -18.28 -12.90
CA GLN A 198 1.94 -17.87 -14.06
C GLN A 198 1.55 -16.39 -13.96
N ARG A 199 1.27 -15.77 -15.09
CA ARG A 199 0.61 -14.47 -15.14
C ARG A 199 -0.89 -14.65 -14.92
N VAL A 200 -1.56 -13.58 -14.56
CA VAL A 200 -3.02 -13.53 -14.51
C VAL A 200 -3.58 -13.80 -15.90
N ASP A 201 -4.57 -14.68 -15.99
CA ASP A 201 -5.32 -14.91 -17.21
C ASP A 201 -6.16 -13.65 -17.54
N PRO A 202 -6.01 -13.07 -18.73
CA PRO A 202 -6.82 -11.92 -19.13
C PRO A 202 -8.33 -12.20 -19.08
N GLU A 203 -8.78 -13.40 -19.44
CA GLU A 203 -10.21 -13.77 -19.38
C GLU A 203 -10.71 -13.76 -17.92
N ALA A 204 -9.90 -14.21 -16.98
CA ALA A 204 -10.24 -14.15 -15.55
C ALA A 204 -10.31 -12.70 -15.01
N PHE A 205 -9.52 -11.80 -15.57
CA PHE A 205 -9.61 -10.39 -15.20
C PHE A 205 -10.85 -9.72 -15.79
N GLU A 206 -11.19 -10.00 -17.06
CA GLU A 206 -12.43 -9.54 -17.67
C GLU A 206 -13.66 -10.05 -16.87
N GLU A 207 -13.64 -11.33 -16.48
CA GLU A 207 -14.71 -11.92 -15.64
C GLU A 207 -14.82 -11.22 -14.27
N LEU A 208 -13.70 -10.76 -13.69
CA LEU A 208 -13.72 -9.98 -12.45
C LEU A 208 -14.37 -8.60 -12.65
N LEU A 209 -14.09 -7.92 -13.77
CA LEU A 209 -14.69 -6.63 -14.09
C LEU A 209 -16.20 -6.77 -14.33
N ASP A 210 -16.61 -7.74 -15.16
CA ASP A 210 -18.02 -8.05 -15.41
C ASP A 210 -18.75 -8.35 -14.09
N TYR A 211 -18.12 -9.13 -13.21
CA TYR A 211 -18.68 -9.42 -11.89
C TYR A 211 -18.85 -8.16 -11.03
N ALA A 212 -17.88 -7.24 -11.04
CA ALA A 212 -17.99 -5.99 -10.29
C ALA A 212 -19.19 -5.15 -10.79
N ASP A 213 -19.35 -5.05 -12.12
CA ASP A 213 -20.46 -4.34 -12.73
C ASP A 213 -21.81 -5.02 -12.41
N ASP A 214 -21.86 -6.35 -12.46
CA ASP A 214 -23.09 -7.15 -12.17
C ASP A 214 -23.60 -6.95 -10.73
N ILE A 215 -22.70 -6.71 -9.77
CA ILE A 215 -23.11 -6.42 -8.38
C ILE A 215 -23.39 -4.92 -8.13
N GLY A 216 -23.29 -4.08 -9.17
CA GLY A 216 -23.52 -2.63 -9.09
C GLY A 216 -22.32 -1.83 -8.58
N CYS A 217 -21.14 -2.42 -8.57
CA CYS A 217 -19.88 -1.72 -8.28
C CYS A 217 -19.33 -1.18 -9.60
N ASP A 218 -19.74 0.04 -9.98
CA ASP A 218 -19.43 0.67 -11.28
C ASP A 218 -18.46 1.87 -11.18
N ASP A 219 -18.11 2.32 -9.97
CA ASP A 219 -17.16 3.43 -9.71
C ASP A 219 -15.84 2.89 -9.15
N TYR A 220 -15.03 2.26 -10.00
CA TYR A 220 -13.70 1.75 -9.63
C TYR A 220 -12.64 2.13 -10.66
N PHE A 221 -11.39 2.12 -10.21
CA PHE A 221 -10.24 2.18 -11.11
C PHE A 221 -9.88 0.76 -11.56
N TRP A 222 -9.49 0.62 -12.81
CA TRP A 222 -8.92 -0.61 -13.32
C TRP A 222 -7.76 -0.31 -14.30
N GLN A 223 -6.88 -1.26 -14.47
CA GLN A 223 -5.73 -1.09 -15.33
C GLN A 223 -5.48 -2.38 -16.11
N GLU A 224 -5.46 -2.29 -17.44
CA GLU A 224 -5.13 -3.42 -18.30
C GLU A 224 -3.70 -3.89 -18.09
N GLY A 225 -3.50 -5.22 -18.19
CA GLY A 225 -2.22 -5.85 -18.08
C GLY A 225 -1.26 -5.36 -19.17
N GLY A 226 -0.06 -5.00 -18.78
CA GLY A 226 0.99 -4.43 -19.66
C GLY A 226 1.82 -3.37 -18.95
N ALA A 227 1.31 -2.85 -17.83
CA ALA A 227 2.00 -1.86 -17.01
C ALA A 227 2.92 -2.48 -15.92
N ALA A 228 2.90 -3.81 -15.73
CA ALA A 228 3.75 -4.49 -14.75
C ALA A 228 5.00 -5.05 -15.45
N GLU A 229 5.93 -4.17 -15.77
CA GLU A 229 7.27 -4.56 -16.19
C GLU A 229 8.23 -4.50 -14.99
N GLU A 230 9.25 -5.36 -14.98
CA GLU A 230 10.32 -5.34 -13.96
C GLU A 230 10.99 -3.96 -13.82
N SER A 231 10.92 -3.13 -14.87
CA SER A 231 11.43 -1.76 -14.90
C SER A 231 10.80 -0.81 -13.88
N PHE A 232 9.66 -1.16 -13.28
CA PHE A 232 9.01 -0.37 -12.23
C PHE A 232 9.48 -0.72 -10.82
N ILE A 233 10.32 -1.76 -10.66
CA ILE A 233 10.90 -2.10 -9.36
C ILE A 233 12.11 -1.19 -9.13
N PRO A 234 12.13 -0.39 -8.04
CA PRO A 234 13.28 0.45 -7.76
C PRO A 234 14.54 -0.37 -7.50
N ASP A 235 15.70 0.18 -7.86
CA ASP A 235 16.98 -0.36 -7.41
C ASP A 235 17.19 -0.04 -5.92
N PHE A 236 16.74 -0.96 -5.06
CA PHE A 236 16.88 -0.83 -3.61
C PHE A 236 18.33 -0.93 -3.10
N ALA A 237 19.29 -1.33 -3.93
CA ALA A 237 20.72 -1.30 -3.58
C ALA A 237 21.31 0.11 -3.72
N SER A 238 20.65 0.98 -4.49
CA SER A 238 21.00 2.41 -4.55
C SER A 238 20.54 3.14 -3.29
N HIS A 239 21.42 3.89 -2.67
CA HIS A 239 21.09 4.76 -1.53
C HIS A 239 20.87 6.21 -1.97
N GLU A 240 20.63 6.43 -3.26
CA GLU A 240 20.39 7.76 -3.82
C GLU A 240 19.14 8.40 -3.21
N GLY A 241 19.27 9.65 -2.77
CA GLY A 241 18.20 10.38 -2.10
C GLY A 241 17.96 10.01 -0.62
N VAL A 242 18.57 8.93 -0.10
CA VAL A 242 18.42 8.53 1.31
C VAL A 242 19.47 9.19 2.20
N VAL A 243 20.74 9.17 1.80
CA VAL A 243 21.84 9.80 2.53
C VAL A 243 21.93 11.27 2.15
N GLY A 244 21.96 12.16 3.15
CA GLY A 244 22.00 13.60 2.91
C GLY A 244 22.00 14.42 4.20
N PRO A 245 21.81 15.75 4.11
CA PRO A 245 21.78 16.62 5.26
C PRO A 245 20.58 16.35 6.18
N GLU A 246 20.71 16.74 7.44
CA GLU A 246 19.64 16.70 8.43
C GLU A 246 19.16 18.12 8.76
N LEU A 247 17.89 18.25 9.21
CA LEU A 247 17.41 19.49 9.81
C LEU A 247 18.25 19.85 11.03
N ALA A 248 18.57 21.13 11.17
CA ALA A 248 19.28 21.60 12.34
C ALA A 248 18.53 21.23 13.63
N SER A 249 19.27 20.89 14.70
CA SER A 249 18.65 20.82 16.02
C SER A 249 18.30 22.25 16.43
N ASP A 250 17.10 22.45 16.99
CA ASP A 250 16.84 23.68 17.71
C ASP A 250 17.92 23.82 18.75
N ALA A 251 18.70 24.89 18.62
CA ALA A 251 19.71 25.22 19.66
C ALA A 251 18.94 25.48 20.97
N GLU A 252 19.31 24.76 22.01
CA GLU A 252 18.84 24.97 23.39
C GLU A 252 19.03 26.44 23.85
#